data_ac19803193c99dd5a86227b09410adb0
#
_entry.id   ac19803193c99dd5a86227b09410adb0
#
_cell.length_a   1.000
_cell.length_b   1.000
_cell.length_c   1.000
_cell.angle_alpha   90.00
_cell.angle_beta   90.00
_cell.angle_gamma   90.00
#
_symmetry.space_group_name_H-M   'P 1'
#
loop_
_entity.id
_entity.type
_entity.pdbx_description
1 polymer ?
#
loop_
_entity_poly.entity_id
_entity_poly.type
_entity_poly.pdbx_seq_one_letter_code
_entity_poly.pdbx_strand_id
1 'polypeptide(L)'
;MYKRQDKVGASLMIDMAHFAGLVAGGAHPSPVPHAHVVTTTTHKTLRGPRAGMILCRQELAASIDRSVFPGQQGGPLMHIVAAKAVAFKEALQPEFAEYARQTVANAKVLAEALAEGGYRIISGGTDTHLMLVDVFQKGILGSEAEHALGQAGITVNKNAIPYDANPPMKPSGIRIGTPALTTRGMKEPEMRVIAGWIGAALEHRTDEARLAKIRGEVLEMAERFPLYAWLRA
;
A
#
# COMPACT_ATOMS: atom_id res chain seq x y z
N MET A 1 15.94 10.07 -14.40
CA MET A 1 14.89 11.08 -14.20
C MET A 1 15.47 12.35 -13.55
N TYR A 2 16.24 12.26 -12.49
CA TYR A 2 16.78 13.39 -11.69
C TYR A 2 17.64 14.40 -12.46
N LYS A 3 18.31 13.99 -13.52
CA LYS A 3 19.18 14.88 -14.33
C LYS A 3 18.42 15.83 -15.27
N ARG A 4 17.10 15.70 -15.41
CA ARG A 4 16.31 16.55 -16.32
C ARG A 4 15.91 17.87 -15.67
N GLN A 5 15.63 17.86 -14.36
CA GLN A 5 15.23 19.04 -13.61
C GLN A 5 16.36 20.08 -13.59
N ASP A 6 17.59 19.65 -13.33
CA ASP A 6 18.76 20.53 -13.32
C ASP A 6 18.98 21.22 -14.67
N LYS A 7 18.70 20.51 -15.80
CA LYS A 7 18.84 21.07 -17.15
C LYS A 7 17.87 22.20 -17.46
N VAL A 8 16.74 22.27 -16.78
CA VAL A 8 15.68 23.27 -17.00
C VAL A 8 15.49 24.18 -15.80
N GLY A 9 16.36 24.09 -14.78
CA GLY A 9 16.28 24.90 -13.56
C GLY A 9 15.03 24.64 -12.70
N ALA A 10 14.39 23.45 -12.83
CA ALA A 10 13.20 23.13 -12.09
C ALA A 10 13.52 22.41 -10.77
N SER A 11 12.73 22.66 -9.72
CA SER A 11 12.79 21.92 -8.48
C SER A 11 12.14 20.54 -8.64
N LEU A 12 12.74 19.51 -8.03
CA LEU A 12 12.18 18.17 -7.96
C LEU A 12 11.52 17.95 -6.60
N MET A 13 10.22 17.67 -6.60
CA MET A 13 9.46 17.21 -5.45
C MET A 13 9.02 15.77 -5.69
N ILE A 14 9.18 14.91 -4.67
CA ILE A 14 8.77 13.50 -4.72
C ILE A 14 7.86 13.21 -3.54
N ASP A 15 6.67 12.68 -3.83
CA ASP A 15 5.80 12.12 -2.80
C ASP A 15 6.04 10.61 -2.67
N MET A 16 6.59 10.19 -1.53
CA MET A 16 6.83 8.78 -1.22
C MET A 16 5.82 8.19 -0.23
N ALA A 17 4.65 8.81 -0.08
CA ALA A 17 3.67 8.45 0.94
C ALA A 17 3.34 6.95 0.96
N HIS A 18 3.23 6.30 -0.19
CA HIS A 18 2.93 4.88 -0.27
C HIS A 18 4.10 3.97 0.12
N PHE A 19 5.32 4.34 -0.26
CA PHE A 19 6.49 3.46 -0.11
C PHE A 19 7.54 3.94 0.91
N ALA A 20 7.22 4.97 1.71
CA ALA A 20 8.14 5.51 2.71
C ALA A 20 8.66 4.45 3.71
N GLY A 21 7.81 3.52 4.12
CA GLY A 21 8.23 2.41 4.96
C GLY A 21 9.20 1.45 4.28
N LEU A 22 9.06 1.24 2.96
CA LEU A 22 10.00 0.42 2.20
C LEU A 22 11.36 1.12 2.07
N VAL A 23 11.36 2.46 1.92
CA VAL A 23 12.59 3.28 1.95
C VAL A 23 13.26 3.20 3.30
N ALA A 24 12.51 3.41 4.39
CA ALA A 24 13.05 3.35 5.75
C ALA A 24 13.62 1.97 6.10
N GLY A 25 12.96 0.89 5.66
CA GLY A 25 13.43 -0.49 5.85
C GLY A 25 14.46 -0.97 4.81
N GLY A 26 14.93 -0.09 3.91
CA GLY A 26 15.95 -0.43 2.91
C GLY A 26 15.48 -1.37 1.78
N ALA A 27 14.18 -1.57 1.63
CA ALA A 27 13.61 -2.42 0.58
C ALA A 27 13.27 -1.65 -0.72
N HIS A 28 13.46 -0.32 -0.75
CA HIS A 28 13.26 0.53 -1.90
C HIS A 28 14.30 1.66 -1.92
N PRO A 29 14.82 2.08 -3.10
CA PRO A 29 15.75 3.21 -3.18
C PRO A 29 15.17 4.49 -2.60
N SER A 30 16.00 5.23 -1.85
CA SER A 30 15.58 6.51 -1.25
C SER A 30 15.58 7.64 -2.27
N PRO A 31 14.48 8.41 -2.39
CA PRO A 31 14.46 9.63 -3.22
C PRO A 31 15.13 10.82 -2.53
N VAL A 32 15.35 10.76 -1.22
CA VAL A 32 15.82 11.90 -0.40
C VAL A 32 17.11 12.54 -0.92
N PRO A 33 18.16 11.79 -1.29
CA PRO A 33 19.39 12.38 -1.82
C PRO A 33 19.24 13.12 -3.15
N HIS A 34 18.15 12.88 -3.86
CA HIS A 34 17.95 13.33 -5.24
C HIS A 34 16.90 14.43 -5.40
N ALA A 35 16.03 14.62 -4.41
CA ALA A 35 14.95 15.60 -4.45
C ALA A 35 15.29 16.88 -3.71
N HIS A 36 14.61 17.98 -4.04
CA HIS A 36 14.63 19.22 -3.31
C HIS A 36 13.66 19.17 -2.13
N VAL A 37 12.51 18.51 -2.36
CA VAL A 37 11.47 18.29 -1.36
C VAL A 37 10.97 16.86 -1.49
N VAL A 38 10.78 16.18 -0.36
CA VAL A 38 10.13 14.88 -0.29
C VAL A 38 8.98 14.95 0.69
N THR A 39 7.78 14.60 0.24
CA THR A 39 6.61 14.50 1.09
C THR A 39 6.26 13.05 1.39
N THR A 40 5.67 12.79 2.53
CA THR A 40 5.16 11.47 2.87
C THR A 40 4.04 11.54 3.91
N THR A 41 3.26 10.48 3.97
CA THR A 41 2.41 10.16 5.13
C THR A 41 3.16 9.24 6.08
N THR A 42 2.77 9.27 7.36
CA THR A 42 3.36 8.39 8.37
C THR A 42 2.55 7.11 8.61
N HIS A 43 1.31 7.02 8.09
CA HIS A 43 0.32 5.98 8.42
C HIS A 43 0.09 4.91 7.35
N LYS A 44 0.98 4.80 6.35
CA LYS A 44 0.93 3.73 5.32
C LYS A 44 1.99 2.68 5.61
N THR A 45 2.88 2.38 4.67
CA THR A 45 3.96 1.39 4.88
C THR A 45 4.88 1.72 6.07
N LEU A 46 4.96 2.99 6.47
CA LEU A 46 5.74 3.41 7.64
C LEU A 46 5.09 3.02 8.99
N ARG A 47 3.83 2.59 9.01
CA ARG A 47 3.07 2.08 10.17
C ARG A 47 2.94 3.05 11.35
N GLY A 48 3.03 4.35 11.12
CA GLY A 48 2.90 5.38 12.14
C GLY A 48 1.48 5.94 12.28
N PRO A 49 1.32 7.01 13.05
CA PRO A 49 0.03 7.69 13.23
C PRO A 49 -0.41 8.38 11.95
N ARG A 50 -1.70 8.70 11.84
CA ARG A 50 -2.25 9.45 10.71
C ARG A 50 -1.75 10.90 10.73
N ALA A 51 -0.74 11.14 9.90
CA ALA A 51 -0.11 12.45 9.74
C ALA A 51 0.70 12.52 8.44
N GLY A 52 1.28 13.69 8.18
CA GLY A 52 2.25 13.95 7.12
C GLY A 52 3.63 14.30 7.66
N MET A 53 4.62 14.28 6.77
CA MET A 53 5.98 14.74 7.01
C MET A 53 6.55 15.30 5.70
N ILE A 54 7.31 16.37 5.81
CA ILE A 54 8.06 16.96 4.70
C ILE A 54 9.54 16.92 5.06
N LEU A 55 10.34 16.43 4.13
CA LEU A 55 11.80 16.51 4.15
C LEU A 55 12.22 17.45 3.03
N CYS A 56 13.16 18.35 3.26
CA CYS A 56 13.62 19.28 2.24
C CYS A 56 15.08 19.65 2.41
N ARG A 57 15.64 20.23 1.36
CA ARG A 57 16.95 20.88 1.46
C ARG A 57 16.89 22.08 2.42
N GLN A 58 18.01 22.37 3.08
CA GLN A 58 18.10 23.40 4.13
C GLN A 58 17.65 24.79 3.66
N GLU A 59 17.97 25.15 2.43
CA GLU A 59 17.59 26.45 1.84
C GLU A 59 16.08 26.66 1.67
N LEU A 60 15.30 25.58 1.66
CA LEU A 60 13.83 25.60 1.53
C LEU A 60 13.11 25.54 2.89
N ALA A 61 13.81 25.16 3.95
CA ALA A 61 13.21 24.84 5.24
C ALA A 61 12.38 26.00 5.82
N ALA A 62 12.93 27.20 5.90
CA ALA A 62 12.23 28.36 6.48
C ALA A 62 10.96 28.75 5.70
N SER A 63 10.96 28.58 4.37
CA SER A 63 9.79 28.86 3.53
C SER A 63 8.71 27.81 3.74
N ILE A 64 9.09 26.53 3.81
CA ILE A 64 8.17 25.41 4.03
C ILE A 64 7.57 25.50 5.43
N ASP A 65 8.39 25.73 6.46
CA ASP A 65 7.92 25.87 7.85
C ASP A 65 6.87 26.97 7.98
N ARG A 66 7.13 28.15 7.39
CA ARG A 66 6.16 29.27 7.38
C ARG A 66 4.89 28.92 6.61
N SER A 67 4.99 28.18 5.54
CA SER A 67 3.83 27.76 4.74
C SER A 67 2.98 26.73 5.49
N VAL A 68 3.63 25.86 6.27
CA VAL A 68 2.92 24.90 7.12
C VAL A 68 2.29 25.60 8.31
N PHE A 69 3.07 26.35 9.07
CA PHE A 69 2.59 27.08 10.24
C PHE A 69 3.18 28.50 10.26
N PRO A 70 2.35 29.57 10.32
CA PRO A 70 0.89 29.55 10.45
C PRO A 70 0.12 29.53 9.11
N GLY A 71 0.80 29.31 7.97
CA GLY A 71 0.21 29.48 6.64
C GLY A 71 -1.00 28.60 6.35
N GLN A 72 -0.86 27.29 6.54
CA GLN A 72 -1.87 26.27 6.21
C GLN A 72 -2.49 25.63 7.47
N GLN A 73 -1.75 25.53 8.55
CA GLN A 73 -2.10 24.79 9.76
C GLN A 73 -1.94 25.64 11.01
N GLY A 74 -2.51 25.19 12.13
CA GLY A 74 -2.35 25.73 13.47
C GLY A 74 -1.43 24.86 14.33
N GLY A 75 -1.62 24.90 15.64
CA GLY A 75 -0.84 24.12 16.59
C GLY A 75 -0.97 22.61 16.35
N PRO A 76 0.13 21.85 16.34
CA PRO A 76 0.09 20.42 16.09
C PRO A 76 -0.50 19.64 17.27
N LEU A 77 -1.10 18.48 16.96
CA LEU A 77 -1.58 17.54 17.97
C LEU A 77 -0.39 16.83 18.60
N MET A 78 -0.06 17.14 19.86
CA MET A 78 1.15 16.66 20.51
C MET A 78 1.19 15.15 20.73
N HIS A 79 0.03 14.49 20.93
CA HIS A 79 -0.05 13.04 20.99
C HIS A 79 0.33 12.40 19.64
N ILE A 80 0.02 13.04 18.51
CA ILE A 80 0.46 12.60 17.20
C ILE A 80 1.97 12.77 17.01
N VAL A 81 2.54 13.89 17.52
CA VAL A 81 3.99 14.12 17.50
C VAL A 81 4.71 13.04 18.30
N ALA A 82 4.22 12.72 19.51
CA ALA A 82 4.76 11.64 20.33
C ALA A 82 4.64 10.27 19.64
N ALA A 83 3.49 9.98 19.02
CA ALA A 83 3.31 8.74 18.28
C ALA A 83 4.23 8.61 17.06
N LYS A 84 4.54 9.73 16.36
CA LYS A 84 5.57 9.73 15.30
C LYS A 84 6.95 9.36 15.85
N ALA A 85 7.33 9.88 17.01
CA ALA A 85 8.63 9.56 17.61
C ALA A 85 8.76 8.07 17.91
N VAL A 86 7.71 7.44 18.45
CA VAL A 86 7.64 5.99 18.67
C VAL A 86 7.76 5.23 17.36
N ALA A 87 6.94 5.59 16.35
CA ALA A 87 6.94 4.91 15.06
C ALA A 87 8.31 5.02 14.35
N PHE A 88 8.98 6.17 14.45
CA PHE A 88 10.30 6.34 13.85
C PHE A 88 11.37 5.53 14.60
N LYS A 89 11.26 5.42 15.93
CA LYS A 89 12.15 4.54 16.70
C LYS A 89 11.95 3.08 16.32
N GLU A 90 10.72 2.63 16.11
CA GLU A 90 10.42 1.28 15.58
C GLU A 90 10.98 1.09 14.17
N ALA A 91 10.85 2.10 13.29
CA ALA A 91 11.37 2.04 11.92
C ALA A 91 12.91 1.96 11.84
N LEU A 92 13.62 2.31 12.89
CA LEU A 92 15.09 2.16 13.01
C LEU A 92 15.51 0.74 13.45
N GLN A 93 14.59 -0.13 13.85
CA GLN A 93 14.93 -1.46 14.33
C GLN A 93 15.12 -2.44 13.15
N PRO A 94 15.95 -3.48 13.34
CA PRO A 94 16.17 -4.53 12.33
C PRO A 94 14.88 -5.23 11.88
N GLU A 95 13.93 -5.41 12.79
CA GLU A 95 12.63 -6.05 12.55
C GLU A 95 11.79 -5.25 11.55
N PHE A 96 11.95 -3.94 11.49
CA PHE A 96 11.27 -3.13 10.49
C PHE A 96 11.85 -3.33 9.09
N ALA A 97 13.16 -3.51 8.97
CA ALA A 97 13.79 -3.86 7.71
C ALA A 97 13.34 -5.24 7.22
N GLU A 98 13.16 -6.20 8.13
CA GLU A 98 12.59 -7.51 7.80
C GLU A 98 11.14 -7.39 7.32
N TYR A 99 10.30 -6.63 8.04
CA TYR A 99 8.93 -6.32 7.61
C TYR A 99 8.88 -5.72 6.21
N ALA A 100 9.74 -4.77 5.90
CA ALA A 100 9.77 -4.13 4.58
C ALA A 100 10.12 -5.13 3.47
N ARG A 101 11.13 -5.98 3.68
CA ARG A 101 11.50 -7.04 2.74
C ARG A 101 10.39 -8.06 2.56
N GLN A 102 9.79 -8.54 3.67
CA GLN A 102 8.69 -9.50 3.63
C GLN A 102 7.46 -8.93 2.93
N THR A 103 7.17 -7.63 3.10
CA THR A 103 6.07 -6.96 2.41
C THR A 103 6.23 -7.03 0.89
N VAL A 104 7.43 -6.81 0.39
CA VAL A 104 7.72 -6.90 -1.06
C VAL A 104 7.68 -8.36 -1.54
N ALA A 105 8.24 -9.31 -0.76
CA ALA A 105 8.20 -10.73 -1.08
C ALA A 105 6.74 -11.24 -1.18
N ASN A 106 5.92 -10.89 -0.21
CA ASN A 106 4.49 -11.20 -0.22
C ASN A 106 3.77 -10.63 -1.45
N ALA A 107 4.06 -9.38 -1.82
CA ALA A 107 3.45 -8.74 -2.97
C ALA A 107 3.85 -9.44 -4.29
N LYS A 108 5.10 -9.85 -4.43
CA LYS A 108 5.57 -10.60 -5.61
C LYS A 108 4.84 -11.93 -5.74
N VAL A 109 4.80 -12.74 -4.68
CA VAL A 109 4.12 -14.04 -4.70
C VAL A 109 2.62 -13.90 -4.96
N LEU A 110 1.98 -12.90 -4.37
CA LEU A 110 0.55 -12.64 -4.63
C LEU A 110 0.31 -12.26 -6.10
N ALA A 111 1.17 -11.41 -6.67
CA ALA A 111 1.10 -11.02 -8.08
C ALA A 111 1.31 -12.21 -9.03
N GLU A 112 2.32 -13.04 -8.75
CA GLU A 112 2.60 -14.26 -9.50
C GLU A 112 1.41 -15.24 -9.47
N ALA A 113 0.87 -15.51 -8.28
CA ALA A 113 -0.25 -16.43 -8.12
C ALA A 113 -1.53 -15.93 -8.80
N LEU A 114 -1.80 -14.62 -8.79
CA LEU A 114 -2.90 -14.03 -9.54
C LEU A 114 -2.68 -14.12 -11.05
N ALA A 115 -1.43 -13.93 -11.52
CA ALA A 115 -1.09 -14.10 -12.93
C ALA A 115 -1.25 -15.55 -13.39
N GLU A 116 -0.83 -16.53 -12.58
CA GLU A 116 -1.06 -17.97 -12.78
C GLU A 116 -2.57 -18.28 -12.87
N GLY A 117 -3.41 -17.57 -12.10
CA GLY A 117 -4.87 -17.60 -12.16
C GLY A 117 -5.48 -16.87 -13.39
N GLY A 118 -4.64 -16.40 -14.31
CA GLY A 118 -5.06 -15.75 -15.56
C GLY A 118 -5.50 -14.30 -15.40
N TYR A 119 -5.08 -13.61 -14.34
CA TYR A 119 -5.28 -12.16 -14.18
C TYR A 119 -4.08 -11.39 -14.73
N ARG A 120 -4.36 -10.32 -15.45
CA ARG A 120 -3.30 -9.42 -15.93
C ARG A 120 -2.84 -8.51 -14.81
N ILE A 121 -1.58 -8.65 -14.41
CA ILE A 121 -0.93 -7.72 -13.50
C ILE A 121 -0.34 -6.58 -14.33
N ILE A 122 -0.72 -5.34 -14.01
CA ILE A 122 -0.16 -4.16 -14.67
C ILE A 122 1.34 -4.10 -14.41
N SER A 123 2.11 -3.81 -15.46
CA SER A 123 3.58 -3.86 -15.49
C SER A 123 4.18 -5.28 -15.38
N GLY A 124 3.36 -6.33 -15.47
CA GLY A 124 3.82 -7.73 -15.42
C GLY A 124 4.23 -8.22 -14.03
N GLY A 125 4.05 -7.41 -12.97
CA GLY A 125 4.43 -7.76 -11.60
C GLY A 125 4.55 -6.53 -10.71
N THR A 126 5.26 -6.67 -9.58
CA THR A 126 5.52 -5.55 -8.66
C THR A 126 6.89 -5.65 -7.99
N ASP A 127 7.53 -4.50 -7.79
CA ASP A 127 8.75 -4.33 -6.99
C ASP A 127 8.47 -3.63 -5.65
N THR A 128 7.20 -3.41 -5.34
CA THR A 128 6.77 -2.69 -4.13
C THR A 128 5.78 -3.52 -3.31
N HIS A 129 5.00 -2.87 -2.49
CA HIS A 129 4.00 -3.46 -1.59
C HIS A 129 2.61 -3.59 -2.21
N LEU A 130 2.39 -3.09 -3.42
CA LEU A 130 1.08 -3.09 -4.08
C LEU A 130 1.19 -3.42 -5.56
N MET A 131 0.06 -3.83 -6.12
CA MET A 131 -0.10 -4.11 -7.55
C MET A 131 -1.45 -3.60 -8.03
N LEU A 132 -1.55 -3.32 -9.32
CA LEU A 132 -2.81 -3.13 -10.04
C LEU A 132 -3.13 -4.39 -10.84
N VAL A 133 -4.36 -4.85 -10.71
CA VAL A 133 -4.87 -6.03 -11.42
C VAL A 133 -5.97 -5.59 -12.35
N ASP A 134 -5.82 -5.88 -13.63
CA ASP A 134 -6.85 -5.68 -14.65
C ASP A 134 -7.86 -6.83 -14.56
N VAL A 135 -9.04 -6.54 -14.03
CA VAL A 135 -10.14 -7.50 -13.95
C VAL A 135 -11.11 -7.38 -15.12
N PHE A 136 -11.02 -6.28 -15.89
CA PHE A 136 -11.89 -6.05 -17.05
C PHE A 136 -11.60 -7.00 -18.21
N GLN A 137 -10.38 -7.53 -18.31
CA GLN A 137 -10.08 -8.62 -19.25
C GLN A 137 -10.98 -9.87 -19.06
N LYS A 138 -11.51 -10.08 -17.85
CA LYS A 138 -12.47 -11.15 -17.54
C LYS A 138 -13.92 -10.65 -17.56
N GLY A 139 -14.19 -9.47 -18.14
CA GLY A 139 -15.50 -8.85 -18.21
C GLY A 139 -16.05 -8.36 -16.87
N ILE A 140 -15.17 -8.08 -15.89
CA ILE A 140 -15.53 -7.66 -14.54
C ILE A 140 -15.12 -6.20 -14.36
N LEU A 141 -16.03 -5.31 -13.95
CA LEU A 141 -15.66 -3.95 -13.57
C LEU A 141 -14.96 -3.93 -12.21
N GLY A 142 -14.03 -3.01 -12.01
CA GLY A 142 -13.34 -2.84 -10.72
C GLY A 142 -14.31 -2.62 -9.56
N SER A 143 -15.46 -1.98 -9.79
CA SER A 143 -16.50 -1.79 -8.77
C SER A 143 -17.22 -3.09 -8.41
N GLU A 144 -17.45 -3.97 -9.37
CA GLU A 144 -18.04 -5.30 -9.13
C GLU A 144 -17.06 -6.18 -8.36
N ALA A 145 -15.78 -6.12 -8.73
CA ALA A 145 -14.72 -6.84 -8.05
C ALA A 145 -14.54 -6.37 -6.60
N GLU A 146 -14.51 -5.05 -6.37
CA GLU A 146 -14.43 -4.46 -5.02
C GLU A 146 -15.61 -4.93 -4.14
N HIS A 147 -16.82 -4.94 -4.70
CA HIS A 147 -18.03 -5.36 -4.00
C HIS A 147 -17.97 -6.85 -3.62
N ALA A 148 -17.73 -7.74 -4.57
CA ALA A 148 -17.69 -9.18 -4.35
C ALA A 148 -16.58 -9.60 -3.37
N LEU A 149 -15.38 -9.02 -3.53
CA LEU A 149 -14.26 -9.26 -2.61
C LEU A 149 -14.58 -8.74 -1.21
N GLY A 150 -15.26 -7.59 -1.07
CA GLY A 150 -15.73 -7.07 0.21
C GLY A 150 -16.70 -8.03 0.90
N GLN A 151 -17.65 -8.64 0.15
CA GLN A 151 -18.55 -9.67 0.68
C GLN A 151 -17.79 -10.92 1.13
N ALA A 152 -16.71 -11.29 0.43
CA ALA A 152 -15.83 -12.38 0.80
C ALA A 152 -14.85 -12.03 1.94
N GLY A 153 -14.92 -10.81 2.52
CA GLY A 153 -14.03 -10.37 3.60
C GLY A 153 -12.64 -9.91 3.14
N ILE A 154 -12.44 -9.69 1.84
CA ILE A 154 -11.18 -9.26 1.25
C ILE A 154 -11.32 -7.80 0.80
N THR A 155 -10.64 -6.89 1.50
CA THR A 155 -10.70 -5.45 1.21
C THR A 155 -9.71 -5.07 0.12
N VAL A 156 -10.21 -4.52 -0.97
CA VAL A 156 -9.44 -3.95 -2.07
C VAL A 156 -10.00 -2.59 -2.46
N ASN A 157 -9.33 -1.88 -3.36
CA ASN A 157 -9.87 -0.64 -3.96
C ASN A 157 -10.08 -0.85 -5.46
N LYS A 158 -11.25 -0.47 -5.99
CA LYS A 158 -11.41 -0.24 -7.42
C LYS A 158 -10.43 0.84 -7.88
N ASN A 159 -9.81 0.65 -9.02
CA ASN A 159 -8.75 1.55 -9.52
C ASN A 159 -8.71 1.57 -11.04
N ALA A 160 -8.58 2.76 -11.62
CA ALA A 160 -8.26 2.86 -13.03
C ALA A 160 -6.88 2.25 -13.31
N ILE A 161 -6.73 1.64 -14.47
CA ILE A 161 -5.45 1.15 -14.98
C ILE A 161 -4.85 2.15 -15.98
N PRO A 162 -3.54 2.12 -16.26
CA PRO A 162 -2.97 2.93 -17.31
C PRO A 162 -3.68 2.70 -18.65
N TYR A 163 -4.02 3.82 -19.32
CA TYR A 163 -4.80 3.81 -20.58
C TYR A 163 -6.16 3.11 -20.46
N ASP A 164 -6.83 3.25 -19.31
CA ASP A 164 -8.14 2.65 -19.07
C ASP A 164 -9.15 3.11 -20.11
N ALA A 165 -9.79 2.15 -20.78
CA ALA A 165 -10.85 2.43 -21.75
C ALA A 165 -12.18 2.82 -21.09
N ASN A 166 -12.34 2.54 -19.80
CA ASN A 166 -13.53 2.84 -19.04
C ASN A 166 -13.41 4.19 -18.31
N PRO A 167 -14.52 4.88 -18.05
CA PRO A 167 -14.51 6.14 -17.31
C PRO A 167 -14.12 5.93 -15.84
N PRO A 168 -13.56 6.95 -15.17
CA PRO A 168 -13.07 6.84 -13.79
C PRO A 168 -14.06 6.29 -12.77
N MET A 169 -15.36 6.48 -13.00
CA MET A 169 -16.42 5.95 -12.12
C MET A 169 -16.66 4.44 -12.27
N LYS A 170 -16.21 3.86 -13.39
CA LYS A 170 -16.31 2.42 -13.71
C LYS A 170 -14.95 1.86 -14.11
N PRO A 171 -13.95 1.91 -13.22
CA PRO A 171 -12.59 1.55 -13.57
C PRO A 171 -12.45 0.06 -13.89
N SER A 172 -11.44 -0.25 -14.71
CA SER A 172 -11.17 -1.61 -15.18
C SER A 172 -10.39 -2.47 -14.20
N GLY A 173 -9.82 -1.91 -13.15
CA GLY A 173 -8.91 -2.62 -12.27
C GLY A 173 -9.27 -2.55 -10.80
N ILE A 174 -8.51 -3.32 -10.03
CA ILE A 174 -8.44 -3.24 -8.57
C ILE A 174 -7.00 -3.05 -8.13
N ARG A 175 -6.82 -2.42 -6.97
CA ARG A 175 -5.52 -2.26 -6.31
C ARG A 175 -5.46 -3.14 -5.07
N ILE A 176 -4.41 -3.93 -4.97
CA ILE A 176 -4.16 -4.87 -3.87
C ILE A 176 -2.80 -4.54 -3.25
N GLY A 177 -2.68 -4.68 -1.93
CA GLY A 177 -1.43 -4.46 -1.21
C GLY A 177 -1.26 -5.40 -0.02
N THR A 178 -0.02 -5.63 0.38
CA THR A 178 0.37 -6.64 1.38
C THR A 178 0.82 -6.13 2.75
N PRO A 179 0.98 -4.82 3.03
CA PRO A 179 1.53 -4.35 4.31
C PRO A 179 0.73 -4.80 5.54
N ALA A 180 -0.61 -4.77 5.46
CA ALA A 180 -1.47 -5.19 6.56
C ALA A 180 -1.35 -6.69 6.87
N LEU A 181 -1.29 -7.51 5.82
CA LEU A 181 -1.12 -8.96 5.95
C LEU A 181 0.25 -9.31 6.52
N THR A 182 1.31 -8.63 6.05
CA THR A 182 2.67 -8.80 6.56
C THR A 182 2.77 -8.35 8.04
N THR A 183 2.10 -7.27 8.42
CA THR A 183 2.03 -6.84 9.84
C THR A 183 1.35 -7.88 10.72
N ARG A 184 0.40 -8.64 10.20
CA ARG A 184 -0.23 -9.78 10.89
C ARG A 184 0.69 -11.00 11.03
N GLY A 185 1.80 -11.05 10.30
CA GLY A 185 2.74 -12.16 10.28
C GLY A 185 2.52 -13.17 9.14
N MET A 186 1.62 -12.87 8.19
CA MET A 186 1.42 -13.70 7.00
C MET A 186 2.64 -13.62 6.06
N LYS A 187 2.95 -14.74 5.41
CA LYS A 187 4.08 -14.89 4.49
C LYS A 187 3.60 -15.45 3.14
N GLU A 188 4.53 -15.89 2.33
CA GLU A 188 4.30 -16.35 0.95
C GLU A 188 3.25 -17.47 0.81
N PRO A 189 3.19 -18.47 1.70
CA PRO A 189 2.15 -19.51 1.61
C PRO A 189 0.74 -18.94 1.70
N GLU A 190 0.50 -18.01 2.64
CA GLU A 190 -0.80 -17.35 2.79
C GLU A 190 -1.16 -16.51 1.58
N MET A 191 -0.18 -15.90 0.90
CA MET A 191 -0.41 -15.11 -0.31
C MET A 191 -0.96 -15.96 -1.46
N ARG A 192 -0.49 -17.19 -1.61
CA ARG A 192 -1.04 -18.13 -2.62
C ARG A 192 -2.48 -18.54 -2.31
N VAL A 193 -2.79 -18.78 -1.05
CA VAL A 193 -4.17 -19.09 -0.62
C VAL A 193 -5.10 -17.89 -0.89
N ILE A 194 -4.66 -16.68 -0.53
CA ILE A 194 -5.42 -15.45 -0.75
C ILE A 194 -5.66 -15.20 -2.25
N ALA A 195 -4.65 -15.46 -3.10
CA ALA A 195 -4.83 -15.38 -4.56
C ALA A 195 -5.93 -16.33 -5.06
N GLY A 196 -5.97 -17.55 -4.53
CA GLY A 196 -7.03 -18.52 -4.82
C GLY A 196 -8.42 -18.04 -4.41
N TRP A 197 -8.54 -17.44 -3.22
CA TRP A 197 -9.80 -16.85 -2.76
C TRP A 197 -10.23 -15.65 -3.60
N ILE A 198 -9.29 -14.79 -3.99
CA ILE A 198 -9.58 -13.66 -4.88
C ILE A 198 -10.13 -14.19 -6.21
N GLY A 199 -9.46 -15.18 -6.82
CA GLY A 199 -9.92 -15.80 -8.06
C GLY A 199 -11.33 -16.39 -7.94
N ALA A 200 -11.56 -17.21 -6.91
CA ALA A 200 -12.85 -17.84 -6.66
C ALA A 200 -13.97 -16.83 -6.38
N ALA A 201 -13.69 -15.78 -5.61
CA ALA A 201 -14.68 -14.74 -5.32
C ALA A 201 -15.06 -13.94 -6.57
N LEU A 202 -14.11 -13.65 -7.47
CA LEU A 202 -14.37 -12.94 -8.72
C LEU A 202 -15.13 -13.82 -9.74
N GLU A 203 -14.81 -15.11 -9.80
CA GLU A 203 -15.51 -16.07 -10.66
C GLU A 203 -16.98 -16.26 -10.21
N HIS A 204 -17.21 -16.32 -8.90
CA HIS A 204 -18.53 -16.53 -8.30
C HIS A 204 -19.13 -15.26 -7.69
N ARG A 205 -18.85 -14.08 -8.27
CA ARG A 205 -19.16 -12.76 -7.71
C ARG A 205 -20.64 -12.48 -7.45
N THR A 206 -21.54 -13.28 -8.02
CA THR A 206 -23.00 -13.19 -7.82
C THR A 206 -23.57 -14.32 -6.96
N ASP A 207 -22.74 -15.27 -6.52
CA ASP A 207 -23.13 -16.39 -5.67
C ASP A 207 -22.84 -16.04 -4.20
N GLU A 208 -23.87 -15.55 -3.50
CA GLU A 208 -23.77 -15.14 -2.08
C GLU A 208 -23.34 -16.29 -1.18
N ALA A 209 -23.78 -17.51 -1.42
CA ALA A 209 -23.43 -18.68 -0.61
C ALA A 209 -21.93 -19.02 -0.75
N ARG A 210 -21.41 -18.93 -1.97
CA ARG A 210 -19.98 -19.13 -2.23
C ARG A 210 -19.12 -18.04 -1.62
N LEU A 211 -19.53 -16.78 -1.73
CA LEU A 211 -18.82 -15.64 -1.11
C LEU A 211 -18.85 -15.75 0.42
N ALA A 212 -19.96 -16.16 1.01
CA ALA A 212 -20.06 -16.38 2.46
C ALA A 212 -19.13 -17.52 2.93
N LYS A 213 -18.98 -18.59 2.14
CA LYS A 213 -18.04 -19.67 2.44
C LYS A 213 -16.59 -19.15 2.43
N ILE A 214 -16.20 -18.41 1.38
CA ILE A 214 -14.86 -17.81 1.29
C ILE A 214 -14.62 -16.88 2.48
N ARG A 215 -15.60 -16.07 2.87
CA ARG A 215 -15.52 -15.21 4.04
C ARG A 215 -15.24 -15.99 5.33
N GLY A 216 -15.86 -17.16 5.51
CA GLY A 216 -15.57 -18.04 6.65
C GLY A 216 -14.10 -18.46 6.68
N GLU A 217 -13.55 -18.89 5.55
CA GLU A 217 -12.16 -19.31 5.41
C GLU A 217 -11.18 -18.13 5.64
N VAL A 218 -11.52 -16.92 5.16
CA VAL A 218 -10.76 -15.68 5.39
C VAL A 218 -10.73 -15.31 6.87
N LEU A 219 -11.86 -15.40 7.56
CA LEU A 219 -11.96 -15.12 8.99
C LEU A 219 -11.14 -16.13 9.81
N GLU A 220 -11.23 -17.41 9.51
CA GLU A 220 -10.44 -18.46 10.15
C GLU A 220 -8.92 -18.21 9.99
N MET A 221 -8.47 -17.85 8.80
CA MET A 221 -7.08 -17.46 8.59
C MET A 221 -6.73 -16.22 9.42
N ALA A 222 -7.58 -15.19 9.42
CA ALA A 222 -7.34 -13.96 10.16
C ALA A 222 -7.22 -14.19 11.68
N GLU A 223 -7.93 -15.18 12.22
CA GLU A 223 -7.83 -15.56 13.64
C GLU A 223 -6.49 -16.24 13.97
N ARG A 224 -5.91 -16.98 13.04
CA ARG A 224 -4.56 -17.56 13.22
C ARG A 224 -3.44 -16.51 13.21
N PHE A 225 -3.70 -15.33 12.63
CA PHE A 225 -2.77 -14.21 12.54
C PHE A 225 -3.35 -12.95 13.20
N PRO A 226 -3.59 -12.95 14.54
CA PRO A 226 -4.24 -11.85 15.22
C PRO A 226 -3.35 -10.61 15.29
N LEU A 227 -3.95 -9.42 15.10
CA LEU A 227 -3.30 -8.16 15.42
C LEU A 227 -3.31 -7.93 16.94
N TYR A 228 -2.20 -7.37 17.45
CA TYR A 228 -2.09 -6.97 18.86
C TYR A 228 -2.44 -8.08 19.85
N ALA A 229 -1.95 -9.30 19.62
CA ALA A 229 -2.21 -10.44 20.48
C ALA A 229 -1.90 -10.15 21.96
N TRP A 230 -0.87 -9.34 22.22
CA TRP A 230 -0.45 -8.89 23.55
C TRP A 230 -1.46 -7.95 24.26
N LEU A 231 -2.40 -7.34 23.54
CA LEU A 231 -3.51 -6.57 24.14
C LEU A 231 -4.68 -7.45 24.56
N ARG A 232 -4.68 -8.73 24.20
CA ARG A 232 -5.75 -9.68 24.53
C ARG A 232 -5.42 -10.57 25.75
N ALA A 233 -4.23 -10.38 26.31
CA ALA A 233 -3.75 -11.10 27.49
C ALA A 233 -4.26 -10.48 28.78
#